data_1d7904430c5b4d1e4ae83bb1667c4146
#
_entry.id   1d7904430c5b4d1e4ae83bb1667c4146
#
_cell.length_a   1.000
_cell.length_b   1.000
_cell.length_c   1.000
_cell.angle_alpha   90.00
_cell.angle_beta   90.00
_cell.angle_gamma   90.00
#
_symmetry.space_group_name_H-M   'P 1'
#
loop_
_entity.id
_entity.type
_entity.pdbx_description
1 polymer ?
#
loop_
_entity_poly.entity_id
_entity_poly.type
_entity_poly.pdbx_seq_one_letter_code
_entity_poly.pdbx_strand_id
1 'polypeptide(L)'
;NYGTGAALIQAGVNNGDAGSLLVENCTFYRNDVPGAGTAISTSDAAVGYSNVESVKVVNCTFVGNTSEAVYTPDIESSVSNQGAIDVTESADATIYVINNTFYDNDGALRIGDIYKGELVMLNNLIFANGAGIFGDPSYTVANLRTPIEGYNNIIVGAEQGVNDAIDDECFNSGKAQYNNTVETLATYPLSNVALSTVLSTDNFVPYLALTAENSSAVNAGYATGEYVDLVPTTDIRGLAVVGTRDIGAYEYGATDPSAISSVAADESDFVIVANGDQISVMNTADRNFTLTVVDMLGRAVYAGNGAGMMTVNKQDIDAHCVIFVLTDGVSKKVQKMMLH
;
A
#
# COMPACT_ATOMS: atom_id res chain seq x y z
N ASN A 1 1.92 31.81 -16.78
CA ASN A 1 1.06 30.89 -16.04
C ASN A 1 1.87 29.62 -15.81
N TYR A 2 2.59 29.60 -14.72
CA TYR A 2 3.11 28.33 -14.22
C TYR A 2 1.90 27.64 -13.60
N GLY A 3 1.34 26.73 -14.35
CA GLY A 3 0.28 25.88 -13.86
C GLY A 3 0.78 25.18 -12.62
N THR A 4 -0.04 25.14 -11.63
CA THR A 4 0.04 24.22 -10.51
C THR A 4 0.52 22.88 -11.00
N GLY A 5 1.46 22.28 -10.28
CA GLY A 5 2.12 21.06 -10.70
C GLY A 5 1.12 19.96 -11.07
N ALA A 6 1.48 19.19 -12.07
CA ALA A 6 0.65 18.06 -12.48
C ALA A 6 0.61 17.03 -11.36
N ALA A 7 -0.57 16.51 -11.02
CA ALA A 7 -0.74 15.36 -10.17
C ALA A 7 -1.22 14.16 -10.99
N LEU A 8 -0.84 12.95 -10.61
CA LEU A 8 -1.38 11.74 -11.23
C LEU A 8 -2.83 11.52 -10.81
N ILE A 9 -3.14 11.83 -9.55
CA ILE A 9 -4.49 11.82 -9.00
C ILE A 9 -4.72 13.16 -8.32
N GLN A 10 -5.74 13.88 -8.71
CA GLN A 10 -6.12 15.13 -8.10
C GLN A 10 -7.54 15.04 -7.54
N ALA A 11 -7.67 15.30 -6.23
CA ALA A 11 -8.97 15.46 -5.60
C ALA A 11 -9.42 16.90 -5.76
N GLY A 12 -10.41 17.11 -6.60
CA GLY A 12 -11.03 18.40 -6.80
C GLY A 12 -12.48 18.22 -7.26
N VAL A 13 -13.38 19.07 -6.79
CA VAL A 13 -14.79 19.04 -7.18
C VAL A 13 -15.19 20.39 -7.72
N ASN A 14 -15.74 20.40 -8.95
CA ASN A 14 -16.29 21.61 -9.55
C ASN A 14 -17.73 21.85 -9.09
N ASN A 15 -18.04 23.10 -8.69
CA ASN A 15 -19.39 23.64 -8.59
C ASN A 15 -20.35 23.01 -7.56
N GLY A 16 -19.92 22.86 -6.31
CA GLY A 16 -20.87 22.77 -5.19
C GLY A 16 -21.36 21.36 -4.83
N ASP A 17 -20.92 20.32 -5.54
CA ASP A 17 -21.18 18.95 -5.14
C ASP A 17 -20.11 18.45 -4.18
N ALA A 18 -20.50 17.85 -3.07
CA ALA A 18 -19.60 17.21 -2.13
C ALA A 18 -19.10 15.87 -2.69
N GLY A 19 -17.82 15.60 -2.56
CA GLY A 19 -17.21 14.36 -3.05
C GLY A 19 -16.13 13.81 -2.13
N SER A 20 -15.87 12.51 -2.25
CA SER A 20 -14.81 11.85 -1.51
C SER A 20 -13.89 11.07 -2.45
N LEU A 21 -12.60 11.06 -2.15
CA LEU A 21 -11.59 10.28 -2.86
C LEU A 21 -11.07 9.16 -1.97
N LEU A 22 -11.09 7.93 -2.48
CA LEU A 22 -10.39 6.79 -1.88
C LEU A 22 -9.33 6.29 -2.84
N VAL A 23 -8.09 6.24 -2.36
CA VAL A 23 -6.96 5.58 -3.01
C VAL A 23 -6.50 4.46 -2.09
N GLU A 24 -6.68 3.23 -2.50
CA GLU A 24 -6.42 2.06 -1.67
C GLU A 24 -5.67 0.98 -2.43
N ASN A 25 -4.75 0.30 -1.74
CA ASN A 25 -3.99 -0.83 -2.29
C ASN A 25 -3.32 -0.50 -3.64
N CYS A 26 -2.69 0.66 -3.73
CA CYS A 26 -2.04 1.14 -4.95
C CYS A 26 -0.53 1.30 -4.75
N THR A 27 0.22 1.16 -5.85
CA THR A 27 1.65 1.43 -5.87
C THR A 27 1.99 2.52 -6.87
N PHE A 28 2.65 3.57 -6.39
CA PHE A 28 3.18 4.68 -7.15
C PHE A 28 4.69 4.52 -7.21
N TYR A 29 5.21 4.12 -8.37
CA TYR A 29 6.61 3.74 -8.51
C TYR A 29 7.31 4.54 -9.60
N ARG A 30 8.35 5.28 -9.22
CA ARG A 30 9.21 6.06 -10.11
C ARG A 30 8.43 6.96 -11.06
N ASN A 31 7.43 7.64 -10.54
CA ASN A 31 6.76 8.67 -11.29
C ASN A 31 7.64 9.92 -11.27
N ASP A 32 7.99 10.39 -12.44
CA ASP A 32 8.70 11.65 -12.64
C ASP A 32 7.67 12.67 -13.13
N VAL A 33 7.31 13.59 -12.24
CA VAL A 33 6.26 14.55 -12.54
C VAL A 33 6.90 15.90 -12.83
N PRO A 34 6.76 16.43 -14.05
CA PRO A 34 7.40 17.68 -14.44
C PRO A 34 6.90 18.86 -13.61
N GLY A 35 7.82 19.74 -13.26
CA GLY A 35 7.55 20.90 -12.41
C GLY A 35 7.35 20.50 -10.95
N ALA A 36 6.42 21.14 -10.28
CA ALA A 36 6.07 20.90 -8.89
C ALA A 36 5.00 19.81 -8.75
N GLY A 37 5.18 18.65 -9.33
CA GLY A 37 4.17 17.61 -9.37
C GLY A 37 4.20 16.65 -8.19
N THR A 38 3.08 15.99 -7.95
CA THR A 38 2.90 14.97 -6.91
C THR A 38 2.19 13.74 -7.47
N ALA A 39 2.29 12.61 -6.78
CA ALA A 39 1.49 11.45 -7.14
C ALA A 39 0.01 11.68 -6.80
N ILE A 40 -0.28 12.23 -5.62
CA ILE A 40 -1.66 12.56 -5.20
C ILE A 40 -1.67 13.99 -4.69
N SER A 41 -2.59 14.82 -5.20
CA SER A 41 -2.80 16.18 -4.71
C SER A 41 -4.24 16.38 -4.27
N THR A 42 -4.40 17.04 -3.13
CA THR A 42 -5.70 17.55 -2.65
C THR A 42 -5.84 19.04 -2.89
N SER A 43 -4.79 19.67 -3.42
CA SER A 43 -4.80 21.10 -3.71
C SER A 43 -5.76 21.38 -4.85
N ASP A 44 -6.76 22.22 -4.59
CA ASP A 44 -7.52 22.85 -5.64
C ASP A 44 -6.83 24.16 -6.02
N ALA A 45 -6.23 24.17 -7.16
CA ALA A 45 -5.61 25.34 -7.74
C ALA A 45 -6.57 26.48 -8.05
N ALA A 46 -7.83 26.30 -7.90
CA ALA A 46 -8.85 27.28 -8.15
C ALA A 46 -9.53 27.73 -6.84
N VAL A 47 -8.85 28.61 -6.11
CA VAL A 47 -9.49 29.63 -5.27
C VAL A 47 -10.93 29.30 -4.81
N GLY A 48 -11.05 28.60 -3.68
CA GLY A 48 -12.25 28.71 -2.85
C GLY A 48 -13.45 27.81 -3.17
N TYR A 49 -13.29 26.71 -3.91
CA TYR A 49 -14.41 25.88 -4.33
C TYR A 49 -14.19 24.36 -4.18
N SER A 50 -13.30 23.89 -3.36
CA SER A 50 -13.23 22.46 -3.13
C SER A 50 -14.26 22.01 -2.10
N ASN A 51 -15.30 21.35 -2.55
CA ASN A 51 -16.25 20.64 -1.70
C ASN A 51 -15.84 19.17 -1.53
N VAL A 52 -14.55 18.91 -1.33
CA VAL A 52 -14.08 17.57 -0.99
C VAL A 52 -14.41 17.32 0.47
N GLU A 53 -15.23 16.32 0.76
CA GLU A 53 -15.58 15.93 2.14
C GLU A 53 -14.47 15.14 2.80
N SER A 54 -13.88 14.21 2.05
CA SER A 54 -12.77 13.41 2.57
C SER A 54 -11.85 12.89 1.47
N VAL A 55 -10.58 12.75 1.83
CA VAL A 55 -9.58 12.03 1.03
C VAL A 55 -8.98 10.94 1.89
N LYS A 56 -9.01 9.70 1.39
CA LYS A 56 -8.40 8.56 2.07
C LYS A 56 -7.34 7.93 1.19
N VAL A 57 -6.12 7.85 1.71
CA VAL A 57 -5.00 7.14 1.09
C VAL A 57 -4.60 6.01 2.03
N VAL A 58 -4.87 4.78 1.64
CA VAL A 58 -4.81 3.62 2.54
C VAL A 58 -4.05 2.46 1.90
N ASN A 59 -3.19 1.81 2.64
CA ASN A 59 -2.43 0.64 2.17
C ASN A 59 -1.68 0.88 0.85
N CYS A 60 -1.15 2.06 0.62
CA CYS A 60 -0.45 2.38 -0.62
C CYS A 60 1.08 2.36 -0.42
N THR A 61 1.80 2.10 -1.50
CA THR A 61 3.26 2.17 -1.53
C THR A 61 3.71 3.24 -2.53
N PHE A 62 4.55 4.16 -2.05
CA PHE A 62 5.13 5.26 -2.84
C PHE A 62 6.64 5.08 -2.84
N VAL A 63 7.25 4.84 -4.00
CA VAL A 63 8.68 4.53 -4.11
C VAL A 63 9.34 5.27 -5.26
N GLY A 64 10.38 6.03 -4.95
CA GLY A 64 11.22 6.68 -5.94
C GLY A 64 10.48 7.70 -6.81
N ASN A 65 9.43 8.33 -6.29
CA ASN A 65 8.72 9.37 -7.03
C ASN A 65 9.49 10.68 -6.94
N THR A 66 9.70 11.33 -8.08
CA THR A 66 10.52 12.52 -8.22
C THR A 66 9.74 13.67 -8.84
N SER A 67 10.19 14.89 -8.59
CA SER A 67 9.71 16.09 -9.26
C SER A 67 10.90 16.89 -9.80
N GLU A 68 10.71 17.69 -10.86
CA GLU A 68 11.77 18.55 -11.39
C GLU A 68 12.14 19.70 -10.45
N ALA A 69 11.33 19.97 -9.47
CA ALA A 69 11.57 21.07 -8.53
C ALA A 69 12.47 20.58 -7.40
N VAL A 70 13.65 21.19 -7.29
CA VAL A 70 14.61 20.89 -6.24
C VAL A 70 14.20 21.60 -4.97
N TYR A 71 14.00 20.85 -3.88
CA TYR A 71 13.85 21.41 -2.55
C TYR A 71 15.15 22.16 -2.18
N THR A 72 15.05 23.44 -1.93
CA THR A 72 16.13 24.23 -1.38
C THR A 72 15.64 24.85 -0.07
N PRO A 73 16.20 24.48 1.08
CA PRO A 73 15.73 24.94 2.40
C PRO A 73 15.80 26.45 2.61
N ASP A 74 16.56 27.17 1.78
CA ASP A 74 16.87 28.59 1.95
C ASP A 74 16.00 29.55 1.10
N ILE A 75 15.03 29.05 0.35
CA ILE A 75 14.22 29.91 -0.53
C ILE A 75 12.82 30.10 0.07
N GLU A 76 12.58 31.31 0.59
CA GLU A 76 11.29 31.77 1.12
C GLU A 76 10.16 31.85 0.07
N SER A 77 10.38 31.45 -1.15
CA SER A 77 9.39 31.59 -2.21
C SER A 77 9.06 30.27 -2.87
N SER A 78 7.81 29.87 -2.70
CA SER A 78 7.14 28.82 -3.46
C SER A 78 7.94 27.52 -3.57
N VAL A 79 8.05 26.82 -2.46
CA VAL A 79 8.44 25.42 -2.49
C VAL A 79 7.34 24.69 -3.24
N SER A 80 7.67 24.37 -4.45
CA SER A 80 6.89 23.58 -5.34
C SER A 80 6.53 22.24 -4.70
N ASN A 81 5.40 21.73 -5.04
CA ASN A 81 4.80 20.50 -4.59
C ASN A 81 5.72 19.29 -4.83
N GLN A 82 6.51 18.91 -3.86
CA GLN A 82 7.53 17.86 -4.00
C GLN A 82 7.18 16.57 -3.26
N GLY A 83 6.01 16.50 -2.64
CA GLY A 83 5.58 15.32 -1.90
C GLY A 83 5.02 14.24 -2.81
N ALA A 84 5.14 12.98 -2.41
CA ALA A 84 4.35 11.92 -3.00
C ALA A 84 2.84 12.19 -2.79
N ILE A 85 2.49 12.80 -1.63
CA ILE A 85 1.15 13.33 -1.37
C ILE A 85 1.27 14.82 -1.03
N ASP A 86 0.46 15.65 -1.68
CA ASP A 86 0.32 17.06 -1.39
C ASP A 86 -1.04 17.35 -0.78
N VAL A 87 -1.03 17.77 0.48
CA VAL A 87 -2.20 18.15 1.26
C VAL A 87 -2.16 19.65 1.49
N THR A 88 -2.48 20.40 0.44
CA THR A 88 -2.50 21.86 0.49
C THR A 88 -3.85 22.39 0.10
N GLU A 89 -4.25 23.53 0.67
CA GLU A 89 -5.45 24.30 0.28
C GLU A 89 -6.78 23.51 0.26
N SER A 90 -6.86 22.40 0.96
CA SER A 90 -8.12 21.66 1.07
C SER A 90 -9.01 22.32 2.12
N ALA A 91 -9.97 23.11 1.68
CA ALA A 91 -10.98 23.66 2.56
C ALA A 91 -11.94 22.54 3.02
N ASP A 92 -12.20 22.47 4.32
CA ASP A 92 -13.21 21.62 4.97
C ASP A 92 -13.04 20.08 4.85
N ALA A 93 -12.03 19.55 4.16
CA ALA A 93 -11.84 18.13 3.98
C ALA A 93 -11.18 17.45 5.19
N THR A 94 -11.65 16.26 5.57
CA THR A 94 -10.88 15.37 6.43
C THR A 94 -10.01 14.46 5.58
N ILE A 95 -8.70 14.47 5.86
CA ILE A 95 -7.71 13.73 5.10
C ILE A 95 -7.15 12.61 5.96
N TYR A 96 -7.20 11.40 5.44
CA TYR A 96 -6.73 10.19 6.10
C TYR A 96 -5.57 9.60 5.32
N VAL A 97 -4.42 9.48 5.95
CA VAL A 97 -3.22 8.83 5.41
C VAL A 97 -2.90 7.65 6.33
N ILE A 98 -3.25 6.43 5.91
CA ILE A 98 -3.31 5.29 6.82
C ILE A 98 -2.58 4.07 6.25
N ASN A 99 -1.68 3.49 7.02
CA ASN A 99 -0.95 2.28 6.64
C ASN A 99 -0.26 2.38 5.27
N ASN A 100 0.37 3.50 4.96
CA ASN A 100 1.13 3.66 3.72
C ASN A 100 2.63 3.46 3.96
N THR A 101 3.34 3.07 2.91
CA THR A 101 4.80 3.01 2.88
C THR A 101 5.34 4.00 1.87
N PHE A 102 6.22 4.91 2.31
CA PHE A 102 6.92 5.91 1.49
C PHE A 102 8.41 5.64 1.57
N TYR A 103 9.04 5.38 0.44
CA TYR A 103 10.46 5.08 0.39
C TYR A 103 11.14 5.77 -0.79
N ASP A 104 12.26 6.45 -0.53
CA ASP A 104 13.14 7.03 -1.56
C ASP A 104 12.41 7.98 -2.53
N ASN A 105 11.43 8.76 -2.04
CA ASN A 105 10.80 9.84 -2.81
C ASN A 105 11.52 11.16 -2.54
N ASP A 106 11.38 12.17 -3.40
CA ASP A 106 11.89 13.53 -3.13
C ASP A 106 11.29 14.10 -1.85
N GLY A 107 10.01 13.84 -1.62
CA GLY A 107 9.32 14.09 -0.36
C GLY A 107 8.18 13.10 -0.18
N ALA A 108 7.79 12.82 1.07
CA ALA A 108 6.67 11.93 1.32
C ALA A 108 5.35 12.70 1.37
N LEU A 109 5.18 13.62 2.30
CA LEU A 109 3.94 14.35 2.50
C LEU A 109 4.20 15.84 2.66
N ARG A 110 3.60 16.63 1.78
CA ARG A 110 3.56 18.09 1.94
C ARG A 110 2.24 18.50 2.58
N ILE A 111 2.33 19.33 3.63
CA ILE A 111 1.16 19.86 4.32
C ILE A 111 1.14 21.37 4.13
N GLY A 112 0.01 21.88 3.67
CA GLY A 112 -0.25 23.30 3.54
C GLY A 112 -1.40 23.77 4.42
N ASP A 113 -2.04 24.88 4.04
CA ASP A 113 -3.15 25.45 4.79
C ASP A 113 -4.43 24.62 4.58
N ILE A 114 -4.80 23.84 5.57
CA ILE A 114 -6.05 23.07 5.59
C ILE A 114 -7.05 23.87 6.41
N TYR A 115 -8.05 24.47 5.79
CA TYR A 115 -8.83 25.53 6.40
C TYR A 115 -9.81 25.14 7.50
N LYS A 116 -10.40 23.97 7.51
CA LYS A 116 -11.37 23.52 8.53
C LYS A 116 -11.45 22.01 8.68
N GLY A 117 -10.69 21.30 7.87
CA GLY A 117 -10.63 19.85 7.91
C GLY A 117 -9.70 19.34 9.00
N GLU A 118 -9.43 18.08 8.97
CA GLU A 118 -8.54 17.36 9.87
C GLU A 118 -7.58 16.50 9.04
N LEU A 119 -6.33 16.38 9.47
CA LEU A 119 -5.39 15.40 8.91
C LEU A 119 -5.14 14.30 9.95
N VAL A 120 -5.52 13.08 9.61
CA VAL A 120 -5.31 11.88 10.43
C VAL A 120 -4.27 11.00 9.77
N MET A 121 -3.18 10.74 10.46
CA MET A 121 -2.07 9.91 9.99
C MET A 121 -1.86 8.72 10.93
N LEU A 122 -2.14 7.50 10.46
CA LEU A 122 -2.02 6.29 11.27
C LEU A 122 -1.09 5.28 10.60
N ASN A 123 -0.16 4.73 11.36
CA ASN A 123 0.64 3.57 10.94
C ASN A 123 1.41 3.77 9.63
N ASN A 124 1.83 4.97 9.29
CA ASN A 124 2.61 5.17 8.08
C ASN A 124 4.09 4.88 8.32
N LEU A 125 4.72 4.21 7.37
CA LEU A 125 6.16 4.02 7.30
C LEU A 125 6.73 4.98 6.26
N ILE A 126 7.31 6.08 6.72
CA ILE A 126 7.92 7.12 5.90
C ILE A 126 9.42 7.02 6.10
N PHE A 127 10.15 6.46 5.13
CA PHE A 127 11.55 6.13 5.30
C PHE A 127 12.43 6.55 4.12
N ALA A 128 13.57 7.16 4.43
CA ALA A 128 14.61 7.56 3.48
C ALA A 128 14.13 8.47 2.34
N ASN A 129 13.06 9.24 2.54
CA ASN A 129 12.66 10.26 1.59
C ASN A 129 13.56 11.50 1.73
N GLY A 130 13.71 12.31 0.68
CA GLY A 130 14.46 13.55 0.74
C GLY A 130 13.94 14.46 1.85
N ALA A 131 12.60 14.65 1.90
CA ALA A 131 11.90 15.18 3.05
C ALA A 131 10.82 14.18 3.50
N GLY A 132 10.65 13.95 4.80
CA GLY A 132 9.59 13.11 5.33
C GLY A 132 8.24 13.82 5.24
N ILE A 133 7.91 14.58 6.28
CA ILE A 133 6.75 15.47 6.30
C ILE A 133 7.26 16.90 6.31
N PHE A 134 6.75 17.70 5.40
CA PHE A 134 7.17 19.09 5.26
C PHE A 134 5.99 20.00 4.96
N GLY A 135 6.11 21.26 5.34
CA GLY A 135 5.13 22.29 5.09
C GLY A 135 5.72 23.46 4.33
N ASP A 136 4.87 24.36 3.89
CA ASP A 136 5.32 25.66 3.40
C ASP A 136 6.02 26.39 4.57
N PRO A 137 7.27 26.87 4.40
CA PRO A 137 8.00 27.58 5.46
C PRO A 137 7.32 28.88 5.92
N SER A 138 6.36 29.39 5.17
CA SER A 138 5.52 30.53 5.59
C SER A 138 4.42 30.13 6.59
N TYR A 139 4.14 28.83 6.73
CA TYR A 139 3.16 28.34 7.68
C TYR A 139 3.82 27.92 8.99
N THR A 140 3.52 28.62 10.05
CA THR A 140 3.80 28.17 11.40
C THR A 140 2.63 27.34 11.92
N VAL A 141 2.85 26.47 12.89
CA VAL A 141 1.77 25.72 13.56
C VAL A 141 0.65 26.62 14.05
N ALA A 142 0.99 27.85 14.46
CA ALA A 142 0.00 28.87 14.83
C ALA A 142 -0.91 29.29 13.65
N ASN A 143 -0.48 29.07 12.42
CA ASN A 143 -1.23 29.36 11.21
C ASN A 143 -1.90 28.11 10.60
N LEU A 144 -1.46 26.92 10.98
CA LEU A 144 -2.16 25.68 10.66
C LEU A 144 -3.47 25.68 11.47
N ARG A 145 -4.55 25.96 10.83
CA ARG A 145 -5.89 26.05 11.47
C ARG A 145 -6.51 24.67 11.72
N THR A 146 -5.81 23.62 11.37
CA THR A 146 -6.29 22.25 11.34
C THR A 146 -5.55 21.39 12.34
N PRO A 147 -6.23 20.60 13.16
CA PRO A 147 -5.59 19.57 13.95
C PRO A 147 -4.91 18.54 13.06
N ILE A 148 -3.67 18.20 13.39
CA ILE A 148 -2.97 17.05 12.80
C ILE A 148 -2.92 15.98 13.88
N GLU A 149 -3.53 14.85 13.61
CA GLU A 149 -3.58 13.70 14.50
C GLU A 149 -2.69 12.58 13.93
N GLY A 150 -1.51 12.42 14.52
CA GLY A 150 -0.51 11.43 14.08
C GLY A 150 -0.28 10.33 15.11
N TYR A 151 -0.56 9.07 14.79
CA TYR A 151 -0.40 7.95 15.73
C TYR A 151 0.37 6.79 15.09
N ASN A 152 1.32 6.25 15.84
CA ASN A 152 2.09 5.06 15.47
C ASN A 152 2.76 5.17 14.08
N ASN A 153 3.25 6.34 13.69
CA ASN A 153 4.01 6.51 12.47
C ASN A 153 5.51 6.36 12.72
N ILE A 154 6.23 5.79 11.76
CA ILE A 154 7.70 5.84 11.69
C ILE A 154 8.07 6.79 10.57
N ILE A 155 8.71 7.93 10.92
CA ILE A 155 9.05 9.03 10.02
C ILE A 155 10.56 9.26 10.10
N VAL A 156 11.28 8.80 9.09
CA VAL A 156 12.74 8.88 9.03
C VAL A 156 13.14 9.54 7.70
N GLY A 157 13.49 10.81 7.76
CA GLY A 157 13.96 11.56 6.61
C GLY A 157 15.46 11.37 6.35
N ALA A 158 15.92 11.73 5.14
CA ALA A 158 17.34 11.71 4.82
C ALA A 158 18.12 12.69 5.68
N GLU A 159 17.63 13.93 5.80
CA GLU A 159 18.20 14.99 6.64
C GLU A 159 17.31 15.34 7.83
N GLN A 160 16.00 15.27 7.65
CA GLN A 160 15.01 15.61 8.66
C GLN A 160 13.75 14.77 8.47
N GLY A 161 13.18 14.21 9.54
CA GLY A 161 11.94 13.44 9.48
C GLY A 161 10.72 14.32 9.29
N VAL A 162 10.61 15.36 10.09
CA VAL A 162 9.55 16.36 10.04
C VAL A 162 10.20 17.73 10.00
N ASN A 163 9.70 18.62 9.14
CA ASN A 163 10.18 19.98 9.03
C ASN A 163 9.79 20.80 10.28
N ASP A 164 10.67 21.71 10.75
CA ASP A 164 10.45 22.53 11.93
C ASP A 164 9.17 23.40 11.87
N ALA A 165 8.68 23.71 10.67
CA ALA A 165 7.42 24.43 10.50
C ALA A 165 6.18 23.62 10.89
N ILE A 166 6.31 22.28 10.89
CA ILE A 166 5.29 21.34 11.36
C ILE A 166 5.80 20.76 12.67
N ASP A 167 5.79 21.60 13.65
CA ASP A 167 6.36 21.41 14.97
C ASP A 167 6.15 20.00 15.53
N ASP A 168 7.12 19.65 16.34
CA ASP A 168 7.09 18.61 17.35
C ASP A 168 5.72 18.43 18.05
N GLU A 169 4.85 19.41 18.13
CA GLU A 169 3.54 19.27 18.77
C GLU A 169 2.58 18.35 18.02
N CYS A 170 2.69 18.24 16.70
CA CYS A 170 1.78 17.42 15.89
C CYS A 170 2.18 15.94 15.84
N PHE A 171 3.48 15.67 15.87
CA PHE A 171 4.02 14.31 15.79
C PHE A 171 4.88 13.94 16.99
N ASN A 172 4.98 14.82 17.97
CA ASN A 172 6.01 14.79 18.99
C ASN A 172 6.04 13.47 19.78
N SER A 173 7.24 12.89 19.75
CA SER A 173 7.71 11.86 20.65
C SER A 173 7.52 12.17 22.15
N GLY A 174 7.41 13.44 22.53
CA GLY A 174 7.15 13.85 23.92
C GLY A 174 5.74 13.51 24.43
N LYS A 175 4.78 13.27 23.54
CA LYS A 175 3.43 12.81 23.90
C LYS A 175 3.33 11.32 23.67
N ALA A 176 3.60 10.52 24.71
CA ALA A 176 3.59 9.05 24.64
C ALA A 176 2.30 8.44 24.04
N GLN A 177 1.21 9.17 24.07
CA GLN A 177 -0.07 8.76 23.50
C GLN A 177 -0.06 8.65 21.98
N TYR A 178 0.79 9.39 21.27
CA TYR A 178 0.88 9.34 19.81
C TYR A 178 1.81 8.23 19.30
N ASN A 179 2.79 7.83 20.11
CA ASN A 179 3.72 6.74 19.83
C ASN A 179 4.38 6.83 18.42
N ASN A 180 4.71 8.03 17.97
CA ASN A 180 5.42 8.24 16.72
C ASN A 180 6.94 8.13 16.93
N THR A 181 7.64 7.62 15.92
CA THR A 181 9.10 7.70 15.79
C THR A 181 9.43 8.75 14.74
N VAL A 182 10.13 9.82 15.14
CA VAL A 182 10.56 10.90 14.23
C VAL A 182 12.08 11.05 14.34
N GLU A 183 12.80 10.66 13.29
CA GLU A 183 14.25 10.49 13.31
C GLU A 183 14.90 10.84 11.95
N THR A 184 16.21 10.76 11.89
CA THR A 184 16.98 10.86 10.66
C THR A 184 17.64 9.52 10.32
N LEU A 185 18.10 9.34 9.09
CA LEU A 185 18.84 8.14 8.69
C LEU A 185 20.13 7.93 9.50
N ALA A 186 20.70 9.01 10.04
CA ALA A 186 21.91 8.94 10.86
C ALA A 186 21.65 8.29 12.23
N THR A 187 20.47 8.51 12.80
CA THR A 187 20.07 8.02 14.13
C THR A 187 19.22 6.74 14.05
N TYR A 188 18.50 6.56 12.94
CA TYR A 188 17.57 5.44 12.76
C TYR A 188 17.81 4.72 11.42
N PRO A 189 18.76 3.80 11.35
CA PRO A 189 19.14 3.12 10.12
C PRO A 189 18.04 2.16 9.62
N LEU A 190 18.09 1.82 8.34
CA LEU A 190 17.14 0.92 7.66
C LEU A 190 17.00 -0.45 8.36
N SER A 191 18.05 -0.93 9.01
CA SER A 191 18.02 -2.18 9.77
C SER A 191 17.01 -2.19 10.92
N ASN A 192 16.60 -1.02 11.44
CA ASN A 192 15.61 -0.93 12.51
C ASN A 192 14.22 -1.32 12.01
N VAL A 193 13.88 -0.91 10.78
CA VAL A 193 12.58 -1.25 10.16
C VAL A 193 12.66 -2.49 9.29
N ALA A 194 13.87 -2.96 8.95
CA ALA A 194 14.09 -4.12 8.08
C ALA A 194 13.21 -4.09 6.81
N LEU A 195 13.07 -2.90 6.19
CA LEU A 195 12.29 -2.71 4.98
C LEU A 195 13.09 -3.17 3.76
N SER A 196 12.47 -3.91 2.86
CA SER A 196 13.03 -4.20 1.54
C SER A 196 13.19 -2.91 0.74
N THR A 197 14.31 -2.74 0.06
CA THR A 197 14.54 -1.62 -0.88
C THR A 197 14.15 -1.96 -2.32
N VAL A 198 13.69 -3.18 -2.55
CA VAL A 198 13.27 -3.69 -3.84
C VAL A 198 11.80 -4.07 -3.77
N LEU A 199 11.02 -3.55 -4.73
CA LEU A 199 9.62 -3.92 -4.87
C LEU A 199 9.47 -5.42 -5.12
N SER A 200 8.66 -6.07 -4.31
CA SER A 200 8.18 -7.42 -4.59
C SER A 200 7.09 -7.36 -5.65
N THR A 201 7.16 -8.28 -6.59
CA THR A 201 6.22 -8.40 -7.72
C THR A 201 5.53 -9.78 -7.73
N ASP A 202 5.55 -10.47 -6.61
CA ASP A 202 4.90 -11.77 -6.43
C ASP A 202 3.39 -11.67 -6.20
N ASN A 203 2.89 -10.46 -6.10
CA ASN A 203 1.46 -10.13 -6.02
C ASN A 203 1.05 -9.22 -7.19
N PHE A 204 -0.25 -9.10 -7.43
CA PHE A 204 -0.81 -8.22 -8.45
C PHE A 204 -0.43 -6.74 -8.25
N VAL A 205 -0.44 -6.29 -7.00
CA VAL A 205 0.04 -4.95 -6.60
C VAL A 205 1.45 -5.10 -6.05
N PRO A 206 2.49 -4.48 -6.65
CA PRO A 206 3.84 -4.48 -6.11
C PRO A 206 3.90 -3.78 -4.75
N TYR A 207 4.81 -4.20 -3.87
CA TYR A 207 4.94 -3.66 -2.52
C TYR A 207 6.38 -3.74 -2.00
N LEU A 208 6.65 -3.02 -0.92
CA LEU A 208 7.89 -3.17 -0.15
C LEU A 208 7.63 -4.02 1.10
N ALA A 209 8.33 -5.14 1.22
CA ALA A 209 8.16 -6.07 2.32
C ALA A 209 8.97 -5.67 3.56
N LEU A 210 8.42 -5.92 4.75
CA LEU A 210 9.21 -6.06 5.97
C LEU A 210 9.88 -7.44 5.95
N THR A 211 11.18 -7.49 6.20
CA THR A 211 12.00 -8.69 5.97
C THR A 211 12.41 -9.42 7.25
N ALA A 212 12.08 -8.87 8.41
CA ALA A 212 12.43 -9.46 9.69
C ALA A 212 11.35 -9.24 10.75
N GLU A 213 11.08 -10.28 11.54
CA GLU A 213 10.11 -10.26 12.64
C GLU A 213 10.47 -9.23 13.75
N ASN A 214 11.75 -8.96 13.95
CA ASN A 214 12.22 -7.99 14.94
C ASN A 214 12.27 -6.56 14.41
N SER A 215 11.64 -6.27 13.27
CA SER A 215 11.42 -4.92 12.77
C SER A 215 10.64 -4.09 13.78
N SER A 216 11.02 -2.83 13.96
CA SER A 216 10.27 -1.88 14.79
C SER A 216 8.88 -1.54 14.24
N ALA A 217 8.60 -1.90 12.98
CA ALA A 217 7.31 -1.72 12.34
C ALA A 217 6.36 -2.89 12.57
N VAL A 218 6.88 -4.08 12.91
CA VAL A 218 6.08 -5.30 13.07
C VAL A 218 5.29 -5.26 14.38
N ASN A 219 3.98 -5.50 14.29
CA ASN A 219 3.03 -5.47 15.41
C ASN A 219 3.04 -4.15 16.22
N ALA A 220 3.44 -3.05 15.59
CA ALA A 220 3.62 -1.75 16.25
C ALA A 220 2.55 -0.70 15.91
N GLY A 221 1.55 -1.08 15.14
CA GLY A 221 0.51 -0.16 14.68
C GLY A 221 -0.51 0.20 15.75
N TYR A 222 -1.37 1.15 15.41
CA TYR A 222 -2.45 1.68 16.24
C TYR A 222 -3.52 0.61 16.45
N ALA A 223 -3.69 0.16 17.68
CA ALA A 223 -4.55 -0.96 18.00
C ALA A 223 -5.79 -0.59 18.84
N THR A 224 -5.79 0.59 19.44
CA THR A 224 -6.88 1.04 20.32
C THR A 224 -7.00 2.56 20.30
N GLY A 225 -8.21 3.09 20.37
CA GLY A 225 -8.48 4.52 20.42
C GLY A 225 -9.57 4.94 19.42
N GLU A 226 -9.71 6.23 19.23
CA GLU A 226 -10.79 6.85 18.46
C GLU A 226 -10.80 6.41 16.99
N TYR A 227 -9.62 6.21 16.41
CA TYR A 227 -9.46 5.93 14.98
C TYR A 227 -9.23 4.44 14.65
N VAL A 228 -9.41 3.53 15.61
CA VAL A 228 -9.13 2.10 15.41
C VAL A 228 -9.94 1.49 14.26
N ASP A 229 -11.16 1.93 14.06
CA ASP A 229 -12.04 1.46 12.98
C ASP A 229 -11.59 1.92 11.58
N LEU A 230 -10.64 2.87 11.51
CA LEU A 230 -10.03 3.32 10.25
C LEU A 230 -8.83 2.45 9.85
N VAL A 231 -8.27 1.67 10.76
CA VAL A 231 -7.12 0.80 10.48
C VAL A 231 -7.59 -0.39 9.64
N PRO A 232 -7.00 -0.61 8.46
CA PRO A 232 -7.44 -1.70 7.58
C PRO A 232 -7.16 -3.06 8.19
N THR A 233 -8.08 -3.99 7.97
CA THR A 233 -7.98 -5.39 8.42
C THR A 233 -7.18 -6.27 7.46
N THR A 234 -6.78 -5.71 6.32
CA THR A 234 -5.93 -6.36 5.32
C THR A 234 -4.77 -5.45 4.94
N ASP A 235 -3.71 -6.02 4.41
CA ASP A 235 -2.56 -5.29 3.88
C ASP A 235 -2.71 -4.97 2.39
N ILE A 236 -1.69 -4.33 1.78
CA ILE A 236 -1.65 -3.98 0.35
C ILE A 236 -1.86 -5.18 -0.58
N ARG A 237 -1.57 -6.39 -0.14
CA ARG A 237 -1.78 -7.63 -0.89
C ARG A 237 -3.20 -8.18 -0.74
N GLY A 238 -4.02 -7.58 0.13
CA GLY A 238 -5.33 -8.09 0.51
C GLY A 238 -5.27 -9.22 1.56
N LEU A 239 -4.11 -9.44 2.18
CA LEU A 239 -3.93 -10.48 3.19
C LEU A 239 -4.38 -9.98 4.57
N ALA A 240 -4.98 -10.87 5.35
CA ALA A 240 -5.46 -10.53 6.68
C ALA A 240 -4.32 -10.20 7.65
N VAL A 241 -4.57 -9.24 8.53
CA VAL A 241 -3.67 -8.84 9.62
C VAL A 241 -3.43 -10.00 10.58
N VAL A 242 -2.19 -10.17 11.01
CA VAL A 242 -1.73 -11.18 11.98
C VAL A 242 -1.21 -10.48 13.23
N GLY A 243 -1.94 -10.60 14.33
CA GLY A 243 -1.58 -9.88 15.56
C GLY A 243 -2.07 -8.44 15.57
N THR A 244 -1.21 -7.51 15.99
CA THR A 244 -1.44 -6.08 15.84
C THR A 244 -0.98 -5.65 14.45
N ARG A 245 -1.73 -4.75 13.79
CA ARG A 245 -1.37 -4.24 12.46
C ARG A 245 0.06 -3.70 12.43
N ASP A 246 0.82 -4.03 11.39
CA ASP A 246 2.15 -3.48 11.17
C ASP A 246 2.09 -2.01 10.74
N ILE A 247 3.15 -1.26 10.98
CA ILE A 247 3.32 0.08 10.44
C ILE A 247 3.76 -0.02 8.98
N GLY A 248 3.04 0.67 8.09
CA GLY A 248 3.23 0.61 6.65
C GLY A 248 2.14 -0.19 5.92
N ALA A 249 2.29 -0.31 4.60
CA ALA A 249 1.30 -0.96 3.75
C ALA A 249 1.33 -2.49 3.82
N TYR A 250 2.47 -3.07 4.19
CA TYR A 250 2.70 -4.51 4.26
C TYR A 250 2.42 -5.06 5.66
N GLU A 251 2.03 -6.32 5.75
CA GLU A 251 1.87 -7.08 7.00
C GLU A 251 2.82 -8.27 7.02
N TYR A 252 3.76 -8.27 7.96
CA TYR A 252 4.72 -9.35 8.14
C TYR A 252 4.03 -10.62 8.62
N GLY A 253 4.39 -11.75 8.01
CA GLY A 253 3.82 -13.04 8.38
C GLY A 253 2.38 -13.28 7.94
N ALA A 254 1.71 -12.30 7.32
CA ALA A 254 0.39 -12.51 6.76
C ALA A 254 0.43 -13.57 5.66
N THR A 255 -0.48 -14.50 5.74
CA THR A 255 -0.65 -15.57 4.75
C THR A 255 -2.00 -15.41 4.07
N ASP A 256 -2.08 -15.74 2.81
CA ASP A 256 -3.35 -15.80 2.11
C ASP A 256 -4.28 -16.80 2.83
N PRO A 257 -5.40 -16.36 3.41
CA PRO A 257 -6.35 -17.28 4.04
C PRO A 257 -7.01 -18.21 3.02
N SER A 258 -6.99 -17.84 1.73
CA SER A 258 -7.34 -18.72 0.61
C SER A 258 -6.14 -19.54 0.12
N ALA A 259 -4.93 -19.22 0.53
CA ALA A 259 -3.82 -20.13 0.36
C ALA A 259 -4.18 -21.35 1.20
N ILE A 260 -4.78 -22.33 0.55
CA ILE A 260 -4.70 -23.71 1.00
C ILE A 260 -3.24 -23.85 1.38
N SER A 261 -2.98 -23.95 2.69
CA SER A 261 -1.64 -24.00 3.26
C SER A 261 -0.80 -24.81 2.29
N SER A 262 0.26 -24.21 1.75
CA SER A 262 1.09 -24.87 0.75
C SER A 262 1.28 -26.27 1.27
N VAL A 263 0.66 -27.22 0.60
CA VAL A 263 0.89 -28.63 0.90
C VAL A 263 2.39 -28.73 0.83
N ALA A 264 3.02 -29.09 1.93
CA ALA A 264 4.46 -29.17 2.08
C ALA A 264 5.03 -29.74 0.80
N ALA A 265 6.02 -29.07 0.24
CA ALA A 265 6.54 -29.29 -1.09
C ALA A 265 6.34 -30.73 -1.56
N ASP A 266 5.33 -30.94 -2.38
CA ASP A 266 5.20 -31.98 -3.37
C ASP A 266 5.66 -33.40 -3.00
N GLU A 267 5.07 -33.97 -1.98
CA GLU A 267 4.96 -35.43 -1.90
C GLU A 267 3.63 -35.93 -2.50
N SER A 268 2.96 -35.12 -3.33
CA SER A 268 1.76 -35.59 -3.99
C SER A 268 2.14 -36.50 -5.16
N ASP A 269 1.55 -37.67 -5.21
CA ASP A 269 1.71 -38.61 -6.31
C ASP A 269 1.13 -38.09 -7.65
N PHE A 270 0.81 -36.79 -7.75
CA PHE A 270 0.20 -36.20 -8.92
C PHE A 270 1.12 -35.28 -9.70
N VAL A 271 1.19 -35.47 -11.01
CA VAL A 271 1.87 -34.56 -11.96
C VAL A 271 0.84 -34.01 -12.93
N ILE A 272 0.85 -32.70 -13.14
CA ILE A 272 0.00 -32.01 -14.11
C ILE A 272 0.91 -31.37 -15.16
N VAL A 273 0.71 -31.68 -16.43
CA VAL A 273 1.49 -31.13 -17.54
C VAL A 273 0.53 -30.60 -18.59
N ALA A 274 0.66 -29.29 -18.89
CA ALA A 274 -0.04 -28.68 -20.02
C ALA A 274 0.83 -28.80 -21.29
N ASN A 275 0.26 -29.33 -22.37
CA ASN A 275 0.92 -29.46 -23.65
C ASN A 275 -0.04 -29.06 -24.78
N GLY A 276 0.16 -27.87 -25.34
CA GLY A 276 -0.75 -27.31 -26.34
C GLY A 276 -2.19 -27.19 -25.78
N ASP A 277 -3.15 -27.76 -26.47
CA ASP A 277 -4.56 -27.73 -26.11
C ASP A 277 -4.97 -28.81 -25.10
N GLN A 278 -4.02 -29.59 -24.61
CA GLN A 278 -4.29 -30.72 -23.71
C GLN A 278 -3.58 -30.52 -22.36
N ILE A 279 -4.21 -31.03 -21.33
CA ILE A 279 -3.68 -31.12 -19.98
C ILE A 279 -3.65 -32.60 -19.59
N SER A 280 -2.45 -33.13 -19.40
CA SER A 280 -2.25 -34.47 -18.90
C SER A 280 -2.10 -34.46 -17.39
N VAL A 281 -2.85 -35.31 -16.73
CA VAL A 281 -2.81 -35.52 -15.28
C VAL A 281 -2.41 -36.95 -15.02
N MET A 282 -1.37 -37.16 -14.23
CA MET A 282 -0.84 -38.49 -13.93
C MET A 282 -0.76 -38.68 -12.41
N ASN A 283 -1.20 -39.84 -11.94
CA ASN A 283 -0.89 -40.32 -10.60
C ASN A 283 0.34 -41.24 -10.68
N THR A 284 1.47 -40.81 -10.13
CA THR A 284 2.74 -41.57 -10.20
C THR A 284 2.73 -42.85 -9.41
N ALA A 285 1.76 -43.02 -8.52
CA ALA A 285 1.52 -44.27 -7.80
C ALA A 285 0.55 -45.23 -8.53
N ASP A 286 0.18 -44.87 -9.75
CA ASP A 286 -0.73 -45.66 -10.64
C ASP A 286 -2.09 -46.01 -9.98
N ARG A 287 -2.60 -45.12 -9.14
CA ARG A 287 -3.89 -45.27 -8.46
C ARG A 287 -5.01 -44.56 -9.24
N ASN A 288 -6.23 -45.06 -9.07
CA ASN A 288 -7.40 -44.33 -9.53
C ASN A 288 -7.57 -43.03 -8.77
N PHE A 289 -7.98 -41.98 -9.46
CA PHE A 289 -8.14 -40.66 -8.86
C PHE A 289 -9.34 -39.91 -9.43
N THR A 290 -9.80 -38.95 -8.69
CA THR A 290 -10.81 -37.98 -9.12
C THR A 290 -10.13 -36.63 -9.39
N LEU A 291 -10.48 -36.03 -10.53
CA LEU A 291 -10.16 -34.67 -10.88
C LEU A 291 -11.43 -33.80 -10.80
N THR A 292 -11.37 -32.72 -10.10
CA THR A 292 -12.35 -31.62 -10.16
C THR A 292 -11.63 -30.35 -10.57
N VAL A 293 -12.13 -29.62 -11.56
CA VAL A 293 -11.63 -28.33 -11.97
C VAL A 293 -12.68 -27.29 -11.58
N VAL A 294 -12.27 -26.30 -10.80
CA VAL A 294 -13.15 -25.22 -10.37
C VAL A 294 -12.69 -23.88 -10.92
N ASP A 295 -13.63 -22.99 -11.22
CA ASP A 295 -13.31 -21.61 -11.57
C ASP A 295 -12.96 -20.78 -10.32
N MET A 296 -12.62 -19.51 -10.51
CA MET A 296 -12.26 -18.60 -9.42
C MET A 296 -13.42 -18.27 -8.47
N LEU A 297 -14.66 -18.64 -8.83
CA LEU A 297 -15.85 -18.51 -7.98
C LEU A 297 -16.18 -19.81 -7.24
N GLY A 298 -15.34 -20.85 -7.39
CA GLY A 298 -15.54 -22.16 -6.77
C GLY A 298 -16.55 -23.06 -7.48
N ARG A 299 -17.05 -22.68 -8.66
CA ARG A 299 -17.96 -23.52 -9.44
C ARG A 299 -17.16 -24.60 -10.16
N ALA A 300 -17.61 -25.86 -10.09
CA ALA A 300 -17.04 -26.94 -10.86
C ALA A 300 -17.32 -26.73 -12.36
N VAL A 301 -16.26 -26.57 -13.15
CA VAL A 301 -16.32 -26.40 -14.61
C VAL A 301 -15.90 -27.65 -15.36
N TYR A 302 -15.27 -28.60 -14.66
CA TYR A 302 -14.97 -29.97 -15.20
C TYR A 302 -14.85 -30.94 -14.03
N ALA A 303 -15.25 -32.18 -14.25
CA ALA A 303 -15.02 -33.28 -13.33
C ALA A 303 -14.81 -34.61 -14.11
N GLY A 304 -13.87 -35.42 -13.64
CA GLY A 304 -13.54 -36.68 -14.25
C GLY A 304 -12.81 -37.62 -13.31
N ASN A 305 -12.72 -38.88 -13.71
CA ASN A 305 -11.96 -39.92 -13.00
C ASN A 305 -10.88 -40.48 -13.91
N GLY A 306 -9.68 -40.65 -13.38
CA GLY A 306 -8.53 -41.22 -14.06
C GLY A 306 -8.09 -42.53 -13.42
N ALA A 307 -7.51 -43.40 -14.23
CA ALA A 307 -6.84 -44.63 -13.79
C ALA A 307 -5.35 -44.52 -14.16
N GLY A 308 -4.51 -44.12 -13.17
CA GLY A 308 -3.10 -43.84 -13.39
C GLY A 308 -2.85 -42.53 -14.17
N MET A 309 -3.53 -42.30 -15.30
CA MET A 309 -3.41 -41.12 -16.14
C MET A 309 -4.75 -40.74 -16.76
N MET A 310 -4.95 -39.42 -16.99
CA MET A 310 -6.03 -38.90 -17.83
C MET A 310 -5.57 -37.66 -18.59
N THR A 311 -6.25 -37.38 -19.70
CA THR A 311 -6.03 -36.17 -20.49
C THR A 311 -7.34 -35.38 -20.60
N VAL A 312 -7.27 -34.10 -20.41
CA VAL A 312 -8.39 -33.15 -20.50
C VAL A 312 -8.05 -32.15 -21.60
N ASN A 313 -8.97 -31.88 -22.53
CA ASN A 313 -8.78 -30.79 -23.48
C ASN A 313 -9.13 -29.48 -22.83
N LYS A 314 -8.35 -28.44 -23.10
CA LYS A 314 -8.62 -27.08 -22.55
C LYS A 314 -9.98 -26.55 -22.98
N GLN A 315 -10.42 -26.86 -24.18
CA GLN A 315 -11.73 -26.49 -24.73
C GLN A 315 -12.92 -27.09 -23.96
N ASP A 316 -12.69 -28.19 -23.20
CA ASP A 316 -13.74 -28.80 -22.38
C ASP A 316 -13.92 -28.08 -21.02
N ILE A 317 -13.08 -27.06 -20.76
CA ILE A 317 -13.07 -26.24 -19.53
C ILE A 317 -13.51 -24.83 -19.88
N ASP A 318 -14.72 -24.45 -19.51
CA ASP A 318 -15.29 -23.12 -19.79
C ASP A 318 -14.81 -22.09 -18.74
N ALA A 319 -13.49 -21.89 -18.65
CA ALA A 319 -12.89 -20.85 -17.81
C ALA A 319 -11.41 -20.62 -18.18
N HIS A 320 -10.94 -19.37 -18.09
CA HIS A 320 -9.55 -19.02 -18.39
C HIS A 320 -8.59 -19.20 -17.20
N CYS A 321 -9.09 -19.10 -15.98
CA CYS A 321 -8.32 -19.31 -14.77
C CYS A 321 -9.03 -20.33 -13.90
N VAL A 322 -8.37 -21.42 -13.58
CA VAL A 322 -8.96 -22.56 -12.90
C VAL A 322 -8.05 -23.14 -11.83
N ILE A 323 -8.65 -23.88 -10.94
CA ILE A 323 -7.97 -24.65 -9.89
C ILE A 323 -8.28 -26.13 -10.13
N PHE A 324 -7.24 -26.91 -10.37
CA PHE A 324 -7.29 -28.38 -10.43
C PHE A 324 -7.24 -28.94 -9.03
N VAL A 325 -8.20 -29.77 -8.67
CA VAL A 325 -8.25 -30.50 -7.40
C VAL A 325 -8.24 -32.00 -7.72
N LEU A 326 -7.20 -32.66 -7.29
CA LEU A 326 -6.94 -34.07 -7.51
C LEU A 326 -6.92 -34.82 -6.19
N THR A 327 -7.53 -36.02 -6.16
CA THR A 327 -7.44 -36.91 -4.99
C THR A 327 -7.62 -38.34 -5.39
N ASP A 328 -6.85 -39.23 -4.77
CA ASP A 328 -6.96 -40.69 -4.88
C ASP A 328 -7.40 -41.34 -3.54
N GLY A 329 -7.79 -40.49 -2.57
CA GLY A 329 -8.16 -40.94 -1.23
C GLY A 329 -6.97 -41.08 -0.27
N VAL A 330 -5.75 -41.08 -0.77
CA VAL A 330 -4.50 -41.17 0.00
C VAL A 330 -3.73 -39.83 -0.07
N SER A 331 -3.58 -39.30 -1.29
CA SER A 331 -2.94 -38.05 -1.58
C SER A 331 -3.90 -37.04 -2.24
N LYS A 332 -3.59 -35.77 -2.13
CA LYS A 332 -4.35 -34.67 -2.72
C LYS A 332 -3.39 -33.65 -3.32
N LYS A 333 -3.69 -33.18 -4.54
CA LYS A 333 -3.02 -32.04 -5.18
C LYS A 333 -4.03 -30.96 -5.54
N VAL A 334 -3.64 -29.72 -5.30
CA VAL A 334 -4.39 -28.53 -5.74
C VAL A 334 -3.42 -27.65 -6.52
N GLN A 335 -3.77 -27.30 -7.74
CA GLN A 335 -2.91 -26.49 -8.60
C GLN A 335 -3.72 -25.47 -9.39
N LYS A 336 -3.37 -24.19 -9.27
CA LYS A 336 -3.92 -23.12 -10.11
C LYS A 336 -3.26 -23.13 -11.48
N MET A 337 -4.05 -22.92 -12.54
CA MET A 337 -3.57 -22.86 -13.90
C MET A 337 -4.33 -21.81 -14.71
N MET A 338 -3.59 -21.09 -15.56
CA MET A 338 -4.18 -20.23 -16.58
C MET A 338 -4.29 -21.04 -17.88
N LEU A 339 -5.49 -21.04 -18.46
CA LEU A 339 -5.78 -21.71 -19.73
C LEU A 339 -5.81 -20.66 -20.84
N HIS A 340 -4.85 -20.72 -21.74
CA HIS A 340 -4.72 -19.84 -22.90
C HIS A 340 -5.09 -20.56 -24.18
#